data_d7ba6157264497c29208f8da05732cbd
#
_entry.id   d7ba6157264497c29208f8da05732cbd
#
_cell.length_a   1.000
_cell.length_b   1.000
_cell.length_c   1.000
_cell.angle_alpha   90.00
_cell.angle_beta   90.00
_cell.angle_gamma   90.00
#
_symmetry.space_group_name_H-M   'P 1'
#
loop_
_entity.id
_entity.type
_entity.pdbx_description
1 polymer ?
#
loop_
_entity_poly.entity_id
_entity_poly.type
_entity_poly.pdbx_seq_one_letter_code
_entity_poly.pdbx_strand_id
1 'polypeptide(L)'
;MTLDISKYPTLALADKPEDLRLLPKETLTQLCDELRTYLLNSVSQSSGHLASGLGTVELTVALHYVYNTPFDQLVWDVGHQAYPHKILTGRRDRLSTIRQKDGLHPFPWRQESEYDTLSVGHSSTSISAALGMAISAKKEGKNRKVVSVIGDGAITAGMAFEAMNHAGDIHNDMLVILNDNEMSISENVGALNNHLAQVLSGSLYTSIREGGKKVLSGVPPIKELVRRTEEHLKGMVVPGTMFEELGFNYIGPIDGHDVNELIKTLKNMRDLKGPQFLHIMTKKGKGYEPAEKDPIGYHGVPKFDPAHSSLPKSTSSKPTFSKIFGDFLCDMAAQDPKLMAITPAMREGSGMVRFSKEYPEQYFDVAIAEQHAVTLATGMAIAGDKPIVAIYSTFLQRGYDQLIHDVAIMDLPVMFAIDRAGLVGADGQTHQGAFDLSFMRCIPNMVIMAPSDENECRQMLYTGHQHTGPSAVRYPRGNGMGTEIQSEFTALEIGKGRIVRKSAKAKDGSKVAILSFGTFLESALQTADAIDATVADMRFVKPLDEALIKQLAADHDVLVTIEENAIAGGAGAGVIEFLMQEKLLMPVLNLGLPDKFIAQGTQGELHEELGLDAKGIEKSISDYLAK
;
A
#
# COMPACT_ATOMS: atom_id res chain seq x y z
N MET A 1 -6.78 -20.80 -15.79
CA MET A 1 -6.35 -22.18 -16.15
C MET A 1 -5.02 -22.45 -15.49
N THR A 2 -4.84 -23.64 -14.90
CA THR A 2 -3.53 -24.05 -14.37
C THR A 2 -2.56 -24.23 -15.55
N LEU A 3 -1.35 -23.71 -15.45
CA LEU A 3 -0.33 -23.88 -16.49
C LEU A 3 0.14 -25.34 -16.53
N ASP A 4 0.43 -25.80 -17.73
CA ASP A 4 0.99 -27.13 -17.94
C ASP A 4 2.45 -27.19 -17.46
N ILE A 5 2.66 -27.78 -16.29
CA ILE A 5 3.98 -27.87 -15.64
C ILE A 5 5.00 -28.71 -16.44
N SER A 6 4.55 -29.59 -17.34
CA SER A 6 5.45 -30.39 -18.16
C SER A 6 6.35 -29.55 -19.07
N LYS A 7 5.96 -28.30 -19.32
CA LYS A 7 6.75 -27.31 -20.09
C LYS A 7 7.90 -26.70 -19.28
N TYR A 8 8.00 -27.02 -18.00
CA TYR A 8 8.97 -26.48 -17.04
C TYR A 8 9.62 -27.63 -16.28
N PRO A 9 10.44 -28.45 -16.95
CA PRO A 9 10.89 -29.75 -16.44
C PRO A 9 11.71 -29.64 -15.13
N THR A 10 12.50 -28.60 -14.97
CA THR A 10 13.27 -28.37 -13.73
C THR A 10 12.39 -27.86 -12.61
N LEU A 11 11.49 -26.92 -12.89
CA LEU A 11 10.52 -26.40 -11.92
C LEU A 11 9.53 -27.49 -11.47
N ALA A 12 9.21 -28.44 -12.34
CA ALA A 12 8.35 -29.59 -12.00
C ALA A 12 8.93 -30.44 -10.86
N LEU A 13 10.25 -30.45 -10.70
CA LEU A 13 10.97 -31.20 -9.65
C LEU A 13 11.07 -30.44 -8.33
N ALA A 14 10.66 -29.16 -8.25
CA ALA A 14 10.81 -28.28 -7.10
C ALA A 14 9.48 -27.63 -6.73
N ASP A 15 8.58 -28.36 -6.09
CA ASP A 15 7.31 -27.80 -5.59
C ASP A 15 7.48 -27.11 -4.25
N LYS A 16 8.37 -27.64 -3.40
CA LYS A 16 8.67 -27.12 -2.07
C LYS A 16 10.18 -26.90 -1.87
N PRO A 17 10.58 -26.12 -0.88
CA PRO A 17 11.99 -25.87 -0.56
C PRO A 17 12.80 -27.14 -0.31
N GLU A 18 12.19 -28.19 0.24
CA GLU A 18 12.83 -29.50 0.45
C GLU A 18 13.27 -30.11 -0.88
N ASP A 19 12.39 -30.09 -1.88
CA ASP A 19 12.68 -30.63 -3.21
C ASP A 19 13.76 -29.80 -3.91
N LEU A 20 13.67 -28.46 -3.80
CA LEU A 20 14.65 -27.53 -4.35
C LEU A 20 16.06 -27.81 -3.83
N ARG A 21 16.21 -28.11 -2.54
CA ARG A 21 17.53 -28.42 -1.93
C ARG A 21 18.14 -29.72 -2.41
N LEU A 22 17.36 -30.62 -3.01
CA LEU A 22 17.83 -31.87 -3.61
C LEU A 22 18.34 -31.69 -5.04
N LEU A 23 18.04 -30.57 -5.70
CA LEU A 23 18.47 -30.33 -7.08
C LEU A 23 19.99 -30.11 -7.17
N PRO A 24 20.64 -30.65 -8.22
CA PRO A 24 22.03 -30.34 -8.51
C PRO A 24 22.23 -28.83 -8.73
N LYS A 25 23.33 -28.28 -8.21
CA LYS A 25 23.61 -26.83 -8.30
C LYS A 25 23.63 -26.33 -9.75
N GLU A 26 24.07 -27.18 -10.68
CA GLU A 26 24.18 -26.88 -12.11
C GLU A 26 22.81 -26.63 -12.80
N THR A 27 21.72 -27.13 -12.21
CA THR A 27 20.35 -26.97 -12.74
C THR A 27 19.66 -25.69 -12.26
N LEU A 28 20.23 -24.98 -11.26
CA LEU A 28 19.53 -23.86 -10.63
C LEU A 28 19.38 -22.64 -11.54
N THR A 29 20.29 -22.43 -12.49
CA THR A 29 20.13 -21.36 -13.49
C THR A 29 18.93 -21.65 -14.39
N GLN A 30 18.80 -22.91 -14.87
CA GLN A 30 17.64 -23.33 -15.65
C GLN A 30 16.35 -23.20 -14.83
N LEU A 31 16.37 -23.57 -13.56
CA LEU A 31 15.23 -23.39 -12.66
C LEU A 31 14.80 -21.92 -12.59
N CYS A 32 15.75 -20.98 -12.46
CA CYS A 32 15.45 -19.55 -12.45
C CYS A 32 14.75 -19.09 -13.74
N ASP A 33 15.21 -19.54 -14.91
CA ASP A 33 14.62 -19.20 -16.21
C ASP A 33 13.20 -19.76 -16.35
N GLU A 34 12.99 -21.02 -15.95
CA GLU A 34 11.68 -21.66 -15.95
C GLU A 34 10.72 -20.99 -14.95
N LEU A 35 11.19 -20.68 -13.74
CA LEU A 35 10.42 -19.99 -12.71
C LEU A 35 9.97 -18.59 -13.17
N ARG A 36 10.86 -17.85 -13.82
CA ARG A 36 10.57 -16.52 -14.41
C ARG A 36 9.49 -16.61 -15.47
N THR A 37 9.61 -17.58 -16.38
CA THR A 37 8.63 -17.81 -17.45
C THR A 37 7.29 -18.26 -16.89
N TYR A 38 7.29 -19.14 -15.88
CA TYR A 38 6.07 -19.58 -15.20
C TYR A 38 5.38 -18.41 -14.48
N LEU A 39 6.12 -17.56 -13.77
CA LEU A 39 5.62 -16.36 -13.11
C LEU A 39 4.94 -15.43 -14.11
N LEU A 40 5.61 -15.09 -15.21
CA LEU A 40 5.07 -14.23 -16.27
C LEU A 40 3.74 -14.78 -16.81
N ASN A 41 3.72 -16.06 -17.18
CA ASN A 41 2.54 -16.71 -17.74
C ASN A 41 1.38 -16.83 -16.73
N SER A 42 1.68 -16.99 -15.44
CA SER A 42 0.64 -17.05 -14.40
C SER A 42 0.02 -15.68 -14.12
N VAL A 43 0.85 -14.65 -13.93
CA VAL A 43 0.38 -13.29 -13.58
C VAL A 43 -0.35 -12.65 -14.76
N SER A 44 0.04 -12.94 -16.00
CA SER A 44 -0.66 -12.43 -17.18
C SER A 44 -2.13 -12.90 -17.24
N GLN A 45 -2.45 -14.05 -16.64
CA GLN A 45 -3.82 -14.59 -16.59
C GLN A 45 -4.65 -14.11 -15.40
N SER A 46 -4.00 -13.66 -14.31
CA SER A 46 -4.70 -13.28 -13.06
C SER A 46 -4.77 -11.77 -12.83
N SER A 47 -3.80 -11.01 -13.21
CA SER A 47 -3.36 -9.71 -12.70
C SER A 47 -2.38 -9.86 -11.53
N GLY A 48 -1.58 -8.83 -11.24
CA GLY A 48 -0.72 -8.86 -10.05
C GLY A 48 0.54 -8.01 -10.15
N HIS A 49 1.41 -8.16 -9.13
CA HIS A 49 2.70 -7.51 -9.06
C HIS A 49 3.73 -8.30 -9.87
N LEU A 50 4.04 -7.85 -11.09
CA LEU A 50 4.88 -8.61 -12.01
C LEU A 50 6.35 -8.22 -11.95
N ALA A 51 6.66 -6.94 -12.22
CA ALA A 51 8.05 -6.51 -12.41
C ALA A 51 8.93 -6.74 -11.17
N SER A 52 8.39 -6.54 -9.98
CA SER A 52 9.10 -6.78 -8.72
C SER A 52 9.39 -8.27 -8.49
N GLY A 53 8.43 -9.15 -8.79
CA GLY A 53 8.61 -10.60 -8.70
C GLY A 53 9.65 -11.14 -9.69
N LEU A 54 9.69 -10.61 -10.93
CA LEU A 54 10.70 -10.95 -11.93
C LEU A 54 12.13 -10.58 -11.47
N GLY A 55 12.27 -9.51 -10.69
CA GLY A 55 13.55 -9.06 -10.15
C GLY A 55 14.10 -9.92 -9.01
N THR A 56 13.29 -10.75 -8.35
CA THR A 56 13.70 -11.52 -7.15
C THR A 56 13.78 -13.03 -7.37
N VAL A 57 13.74 -13.50 -8.59
CA VAL A 57 13.73 -14.93 -8.92
C VAL A 57 14.96 -15.64 -8.37
N GLU A 58 16.16 -15.18 -8.72
CA GLU A 58 17.44 -15.77 -8.30
C GLU A 58 17.63 -15.67 -6.78
N LEU A 59 17.28 -14.54 -6.18
CA LEU A 59 17.31 -14.36 -4.73
C LEU A 59 16.41 -15.39 -4.03
N THR A 60 15.18 -15.58 -4.52
CA THR A 60 14.23 -16.51 -3.91
C THR A 60 14.73 -17.96 -3.99
N VAL A 61 15.26 -18.37 -5.15
CA VAL A 61 15.89 -19.70 -5.32
C VAL A 61 17.05 -19.85 -4.37
N ALA A 62 17.96 -18.89 -4.28
CA ALA A 62 19.13 -18.93 -3.41
C ALA A 62 18.75 -19.01 -1.93
N LEU A 63 17.74 -18.25 -1.48
CA LEU A 63 17.26 -18.27 -0.11
C LEU A 63 16.70 -19.64 0.28
N HIS A 64 15.81 -20.22 -0.52
CA HIS A 64 15.22 -21.52 -0.23
C HIS A 64 16.20 -22.68 -0.40
N TYR A 65 17.26 -22.48 -1.20
CA TYR A 65 18.34 -23.47 -1.35
C TYR A 65 19.32 -23.49 -0.16
N VAL A 66 19.56 -22.32 0.47
CA VAL A 66 20.54 -22.18 1.54
C VAL A 66 19.91 -22.33 2.94
N TYR A 67 18.74 -21.76 3.14
CA TYR A 67 18.04 -21.77 4.44
C TYR A 67 17.03 -22.91 4.53
N ASN A 68 16.96 -23.50 5.71
CA ASN A 68 16.05 -24.62 5.99
C ASN A 68 14.64 -24.12 6.34
N THR A 69 13.98 -23.51 5.36
CA THR A 69 12.59 -23.03 5.53
C THR A 69 11.61 -24.21 5.56
N PRO A 70 10.54 -24.17 6.40
CA PRO A 70 10.08 -23.04 7.21
C PRO A 70 10.74 -22.94 8.62
N PHE A 71 11.68 -23.84 8.99
CA PHE A 71 12.36 -23.74 10.28
C PHE A 71 13.17 -22.44 10.38
N ASP A 72 14.02 -22.14 9.40
CA ASP A 72 14.61 -20.82 9.21
C ASP A 72 13.52 -19.87 8.68
N GLN A 73 13.50 -18.62 9.14
CA GLN A 73 12.41 -17.68 8.88
C GLN A 73 12.82 -16.61 7.86
N LEU A 74 12.04 -16.53 6.77
CA LEU A 74 12.18 -15.47 5.78
C LEU A 74 11.07 -14.45 5.96
N VAL A 75 11.42 -13.18 6.10
CA VAL A 75 10.49 -12.07 6.24
C VAL A 75 10.63 -11.15 5.01
N TRP A 76 9.61 -11.14 4.18
CA TRP A 76 9.52 -10.28 3.00
C TRP A 76 8.95 -8.92 3.40
N ASP A 77 9.64 -7.82 3.09
CA ASP A 77 9.10 -6.48 3.26
C ASP A 77 8.08 -6.17 2.15
N VAL A 78 6.95 -5.56 2.47
CA VAL A 78 5.79 -5.37 1.57
C VAL A 78 5.23 -6.70 1.05
N GLY A 79 6.07 -7.53 0.44
CA GLY A 79 5.70 -8.84 -0.09
C GLY A 79 5.20 -8.87 -1.54
N HIS A 80 5.16 -7.72 -2.23
CA HIS A 80 4.79 -7.65 -3.66
C HIS A 80 5.79 -8.36 -4.57
N GLN A 81 7.02 -8.56 -4.13
CA GLN A 81 8.09 -9.29 -4.81
C GLN A 81 8.10 -10.80 -4.52
N ALA A 82 7.21 -11.30 -3.64
CA ALA A 82 7.25 -12.67 -3.12
C ALA A 82 6.46 -13.71 -3.95
N TYR A 83 6.12 -13.43 -5.21
CA TYR A 83 5.43 -14.43 -6.04
C TYR A 83 6.30 -15.65 -6.37
N PRO A 84 7.62 -15.52 -6.67
CA PRO A 84 8.52 -16.67 -6.77
C PRO A 84 8.53 -17.52 -5.49
N HIS A 85 8.47 -16.89 -4.31
CA HIS A 85 8.35 -17.59 -3.04
C HIS A 85 7.06 -18.41 -2.95
N LYS A 86 5.91 -17.87 -3.37
CA LYS A 86 4.65 -18.65 -3.42
C LYS A 86 4.75 -19.85 -4.35
N ILE A 87 5.38 -19.71 -5.53
CA ILE A 87 5.59 -20.80 -6.49
C ILE A 87 6.42 -21.92 -5.87
N LEU A 88 7.52 -21.60 -5.18
CA LEU A 88 8.45 -22.56 -4.60
C LEU A 88 8.04 -23.09 -3.22
N THR A 89 6.84 -22.78 -2.76
CA THR A 89 6.31 -23.19 -1.44
C THR A 89 4.94 -23.85 -1.55
N GLY A 90 4.76 -24.70 -2.59
CA GLY A 90 3.59 -25.56 -2.76
C GLY A 90 2.32 -24.86 -3.23
N ARG A 91 2.41 -23.62 -3.76
CA ARG A 91 1.24 -22.85 -4.23
C ARG A 91 1.27 -22.58 -5.75
N ARG A 92 2.21 -23.19 -6.44
CA ARG A 92 2.43 -23.04 -7.87
C ARG A 92 1.15 -23.18 -8.68
N ASP A 93 0.42 -24.26 -8.50
CA ASP A 93 -0.76 -24.61 -9.30
C ASP A 93 -1.94 -23.64 -9.06
N ARG A 94 -1.91 -22.89 -7.97
CA ARG A 94 -2.92 -21.90 -7.60
C ARG A 94 -2.51 -20.47 -7.93
N LEU A 95 -1.31 -20.22 -8.46
CA LEU A 95 -0.83 -18.84 -8.65
C LEU A 95 -1.73 -18.02 -9.59
N SER A 96 -2.37 -18.65 -10.57
CA SER A 96 -3.33 -17.97 -11.45
C SER A 96 -4.61 -17.47 -10.75
N THR A 97 -4.82 -17.83 -9.48
CA THR A 97 -5.94 -17.33 -8.64
C THR A 97 -5.53 -16.17 -7.74
N ILE A 98 -4.28 -15.71 -7.79
CA ILE A 98 -3.78 -14.65 -6.93
C ILE A 98 -4.59 -13.36 -7.12
N ARG A 99 -4.90 -12.67 -6.01
CA ARG A 99 -5.69 -11.44 -5.99
C ARG A 99 -7.17 -11.60 -6.37
N GLN A 100 -7.63 -12.81 -6.62
CA GLN A 100 -9.04 -13.10 -6.90
C GLN A 100 -9.76 -13.54 -5.62
N LYS A 101 -11.06 -13.40 -5.59
CA LYS A 101 -11.90 -13.89 -4.50
C LYS A 101 -11.65 -15.40 -4.31
N ASP A 102 -11.51 -15.83 -3.05
CA ASP A 102 -11.20 -17.22 -2.66
C ASP A 102 -9.89 -17.79 -3.24
N GLY A 103 -9.09 -16.96 -3.89
CA GLY A 103 -7.78 -17.28 -4.44
C GLY A 103 -6.64 -17.06 -3.45
N LEU A 104 -5.40 -17.07 -3.99
CA LEU A 104 -4.21 -16.74 -3.20
C LEU A 104 -4.19 -15.26 -2.82
N HIS A 105 -3.77 -14.99 -1.60
CA HIS A 105 -3.52 -13.62 -1.13
C HIS A 105 -2.46 -12.91 -1.97
N PRO A 106 -2.60 -11.59 -2.19
CA PRO A 106 -1.67 -10.80 -3.01
C PRO A 106 -0.25 -10.70 -2.43
N PHE A 107 -0.14 -10.87 -1.11
CA PHE A 107 1.11 -10.81 -0.34
C PHE A 107 1.29 -12.10 0.47
N PRO A 108 2.49 -12.36 1.06
CA PRO A 108 2.64 -13.41 2.06
C PRO A 108 1.61 -13.28 3.18
N TRP A 109 0.98 -14.41 3.52
CA TRP A 109 -0.10 -14.46 4.50
C TRP A 109 0.02 -15.69 5.39
N ARG A 110 0.23 -15.51 6.70
CA ARG A 110 0.55 -16.61 7.63
C ARG A 110 -0.49 -17.74 7.66
N GLN A 111 -1.75 -17.41 7.46
CA GLN A 111 -2.82 -18.42 7.44
C GLN A 111 -2.90 -19.16 6.10
N GLU A 112 -2.21 -18.67 5.06
CA GLU A 112 -2.16 -19.31 3.74
C GLU A 112 -1.07 -20.38 3.67
N SER A 113 0.07 -20.17 4.34
CA SER A 113 1.22 -21.08 4.26
C SER A 113 2.13 -20.97 5.48
N GLU A 114 2.66 -22.12 5.93
CA GLU A 114 3.69 -22.17 6.99
C GLU A 114 5.01 -21.49 6.60
N TYR A 115 5.25 -21.29 5.30
CA TYR A 115 6.42 -20.57 4.79
C TYR A 115 6.24 -19.03 4.83
N ASP A 116 5.03 -18.53 4.99
CA ASP A 116 4.73 -17.11 5.11
C ASP A 116 4.90 -16.67 6.58
N THR A 117 6.13 -16.34 6.94
CA THR A 117 6.52 -16.03 8.32
C THR A 117 5.78 -14.84 8.92
N LEU A 118 5.49 -13.82 8.10
CA LEU A 118 4.76 -12.61 8.47
C LEU A 118 3.68 -12.32 7.41
N SER A 119 2.48 -11.97 7.85
CA SER A 119 1.49 -11.37 6.95
C SER A 119 1.89 -9.93 6.68
N VAL A 120 2.06 -9.57 5.41
CA VAL A 120 2.62 -8.28 5.00
C VAL A 120 1.73 -7.58 3.95
N GLY A 121 2.09 -6.38 3.58
CA GLY A 121 1.38 -5.52 2.61
C GLY A 121 1.85 -4.08 2.73
N HIS A 122 2.09 -3.60 3.95
CA HIS A 122 2.74 -2.32 4.20
C HIS A 122 4.26 -2.51 4.30
N SER A 123 5.02 -1.49 3.89
CA SER A 123 6.48 -1.52 3.86
C SER A 123 7.13 -1.34 5.23
N SER A 124 8.43 -1.62 5.27
CA SER A 124 9.36 -1.17 6.32
C SER A 124 9.18 -1.84 7.70
N THR A 125 8.43 -2.95 7.74
CA THR A 125 8.15 -3.70 8.98
C THR A 125 9.04 -4.92 9.15
N SER A 126 9.70 -5.37 8.08
CA SER A 126 10.38 -6.66 8.02
C SER A 126 11.58 -6.75 8.97
N ILE A 127 12.38 -5.69 9.10
CA ILE A 127 13.58 -5.69 9.97
C ILE A 127 13.15 -5.79 11.43
N SER A 128 12.16 -5.00 11.88
CA SER A 128 11.63 -5.06 13.25
C SER A 128 11.07 -6.44 13.58
N ALA A 129 10.26 -7.01 12.67
CA ALA A 129 9.69 -8.33 12.88
C ALA A 129 10.76 -9.43 12.92
N ALA A 130 11.72 -9.38 12.01
CA ALA A 130 12.85 -10.30 11.96
C ALA A 130 13.72 -10.21 13.22
N LEU A 131 13.99 -9.00 13.72
CA LEU A 131 14.72 -8.78 14.95
C LEU A 131 14.00 -9.43 16.15
N GLY A 132 12.69 -9.22 16.28
CA GLY A 132 11.89 -9.85 17.34
C GLY A 132 11.94 -11.38 17.30
N MET A 133 11.88 -11.97 16.09
CA MET A 133 12.00 -13.41 15.89
C MET A 133 13.40 -13.92 16.24
N ALA A 134 14.45 -13.19 15.88
CA ALA A 134 15.84 -13.54 16.19
C ALA A 134 16.12 -13.48 17.71
N ILE A 135 15.59 -12.48 18.41
CA ILE A 135 15.65 -12.37 19.88
C ILE A 135 14.99 -13.60 20.52
N SER A 136 13.79 -13.96 20.06
CA SER A 136 13.04 -15.10 20.58
C SER A 136 13.77 -16.42 20.32
N ALA A 137 14.33 -16.60 19.12
CA ALA A 137 15.12 -17.81 18.79
C ALA A 137 16.36 -17.95 19.69
N LYS A 138 17.07 -16.84 19.95
CA LYS A 138 18.23 -16.80 20.88
C LYS A 138 17.81 -17.16 22.30
N LYS A 139 16.71 -16.60 22.81
CA LYS A 139 16.16 -16.88 24.14
C LYS A 139 15.79 -18.36 24.31
N GLU A 140 15.24 -18.97 23.25
CA GLU A 140 14.84 -20.38 23.25
C GLU A 140 16.02 -21.35 22.99
N GLY A 141 17.22 -20.85 22.75
CA GLY A 141 18.40 -21.65 22.38
C GLY A 141 18.27 -22.36 21.03
N LYS A 142 17.38 -21.89 20.15
CA LYS A 142 17.16 -22.44 18.80
C LYS A 142 18.21 -21.89 17.84
N ASN A 143 18.90 -22.79 17.11
CA ASN A 143 19.80 -22.39 16.01
C ASN A 143 18.98 -22.08 14.73
N ARG A 144 17.98 -21.21 14.85
CA ARG A 144 17.13 -20.75 13.76
C ARG A 144 17.73 -19.49 13.16
N LYS A 145 17.84 -19.46 11.85
CA LYS A 145 18.25 -18.24 11.11
C LYS A 145 17.03 -17.40 10.79
N VAL A 146 17.20 -16.08 10.84
CA VAL A 146 16.15 -15.13 10.50
C VAL A 146 16.69 -14.16 9.46
N VAL A 147 15.99 -14.06 8.34
CA VAL A 147 16.37 -13.24 7.18
C VAL A 147 15.24 -12.26 6.87
N SER A 148 15.55 -10.98 6.82
CA SER A 148 14.68 -9.91 6.30
C SER A 148 15.10 -9.54 4.89
N VAL A 149 14.16 -9.47 3.95
CA VAL A 149 14.39 -8.96 2.59
C VAL A 149 13.63 -7.65 2.44
N ILE A 150 14.34 -6.56 2.26
CA ILE A 150 13.78 -5.21 2.16
C ILE A 150 14.23 -4.52 0.87
N GLY A 151 13.35 -3.77 0.22
CA GLY A 151 13.69 -2.95 -0.96
C GLY A 151 14.29 -1.61 -0.60
N ASP A 152 14.98 -1.02 -1.55
CA ASP A 152 15.65 0.29 -1.49
C ASP A 152 14.69 1.45 -1.14
N GLY A 153 13.46 1.45 -1.68
CA GLY A 153 12.43 2.40 -1.27
C GLY A 153 11.95 2.20 0.17
N ALA A 154 11.79 0.95 0.61
CA ALA A 154 11.25 0.62 1.93
C ALA A 154 12.26 0.86 3.07
N ILE A 155 13.55 0.74 2.81
CA ILE A 155 14.60 0.95 3.84
C ILE A 155 14.73 2.42 4.24
N THR A 156 14.19 3.37 3.46
CA THR A 156 14.25 4.80 3.75
C THR A 156 13.26 5.26 4.83
N ALA A 157 12.31 4.41 5.23
CA ALA A 157 11.34 4.75 6.27
C ALA A 157 11.94 4.74 7.68
N GLY A 158 11.45 5.60 8.56
CA GLY A 158 11.93 5.75 9.94
C GLY A 158 11.98 4.43 10.71
N MET A 159 10.93 3.61 10.62
CA MET A 159 10.88 2.32 11.33
C MET A 159 12.02 1.36 10.91
N ALA A 160 12.47 1.39 9.65
CA ALA A 160 13.60 0.58 9.22
C ALA A 160 14.90 1.05 9.89
N PHE A 161 15.12 2.37 10.00
CA PHE A 161 16.26 2.94 10.73
C PHE A 161 16.20 2.64 12.23
N GLU A 162 15.05 2.78 12.87
CA GLU A 162 14.84 2.43 14.27
C GLU A 162 15.20 0.96 14.53
N ALA A 163 14.74 0.08 13.65
CA ALA A 163 15.01 -1.35 13.75
C ALA A 163 16.51 -1.68 13.56
N MET A 164 17.17 -1.04 12.59
CA MET A 164 18.62 -1.23 12.38
C MET A 164 19.43 -0.70 13.55
N ASN A 165 19.12 0.49 14.07
CA ASN A 165 19.75 1.06 15.24
C ASN A 165 19.66 0.11 16.46
N HIS A 166 18.47 -0.45 16.70
CA HIS A 166 18.27 -1.40 17.80
C HIS A 166 18.98 -2.73 17.56
N ALA A 167 18.94 -3.25 16.32
CA ALA A 167 19.62 -4.52 15.98
C ALA A 167 21.15 -4.44 16.18
N GLY A 168 21.73 -3.30 15.82
CA GLY A 168 23.16 -3.03 16.02
C GLY A 168 23.55 -2.96 17.50
N ASP A 169 22.73 -2.31 18.34
CA ASP A 169 22.99 -2.19 19.79
C ASP A 169 22.98 -3.57 20.50
N ILE A 170 21.99 -4.40 20.21
CA ILE A 170 21.85 -5.70 20.89
C ILE A 170 22.67 -6.84 20.28
N HIS A 171 23.34 -6.59 19.15
CA HIS A 171 24.20 -7.56 18.44
C HIS A 171 23.58 -8.96 18.27
N ASN A 172 22.31 -9.02 17.81
CA ASN A 172 21.61 -10.29 17.61
C ASN A 172 21.91 -10.89 16.23
N ASP A 173 21.99 -12.23 16.16
CA ASP A 173 22.24 -12.92 14.90
C ASP A 173 21.02 -12.79 13.98
N MET A 174 21.12 -11.98 12.91
CA MET A 174 20.11 -11.86 11.86
C MET A 174 20.75 -11.39 10.55
N LEU A 175 20.07 -11.60 9.44
CA LEU A 175 20.47 -11.11 8.14
C LEU A 175 19.42 -10.15 7.58
N VAL A 176 19.85 -8.96 7.20
CA VAL A 176 19.09 -8.01 6.38
C VAL A 176 19.63 -8.06 4.96
N ILE A 177 18.77 -8.30 3.99
CA ILE A 177 19.11 -8.25 2.55
C ILE A 177 18.44 -7.03 1.96
N LEU A 178 19.27 -6.08 1.53
CA LEU A 178 18.81 -4.94 0.72
C LEU A 178 18.75 -5.37 -0.73
N ASN A 179 17.54 -5.44 -1.27
CA ASN A 179 17.28 -5.64 -2.68
C ASN A 179 17.18 -4.29 -3.38
N ASP A 180 18.31 -3.82 -3.92
CA ASP A 180 18.43 -2.53 -4.56
C ASP A 180 18.19 -2.67 -6.07
N ASN A 181 17.17 -1.97 -6.57
CA ASN A 181 16.84 -1.90 -7.99
C ASN A 181 16.58 -0.45 -8.46
N GLU A 182 16.99 0.53 -7.66
CA GLU A 182 16.87 1.97 -7.88
C GLU A 182 15.41 2.47 -8.01
N MET A 183 14.43 1.65 -7.58
CA MET A 183 13.01 1.96 -7.77
C MET A 183 12.15 1.50 -6.60
N SER A 184 11.24 2.39 -6.17
CA SER A 184 10.03 2.02 -5.41
C SER A 184 8.88 1.66 -6.38
N ILE A 185 7.71 2.28 -6.26
CA ILE A 185 6.68 2.25 -7.33
C ILE A 185 7.16 3.11 -8.50
N SER A 186 7.61 4.34 -8.24
CA SER A 186 8.32 5.25 -9.15
C SER A 186 9.83 5.23 -8.91
N GLU A 187 10.57 6.10 -9.58
CA GLU A 187 11.99 6.34 -9.26
C GLU A 187 12.13 6.76 -7.79
N ASN A 188 13.14 6.24 -7.13
CA ASN A 188 13.39 6.56 -5.73
C ASN A 188 13.78 8.02 -5.54
N VAL A 189 13.32 8.62 -4.45
CA VAL A 189 13.69 9.97 -4.04
C VAL A 189 14.44 9.95 -2.70
N GLY A 190 15.19 11.00 -2.43
CA GLY A 190 15.89 11.20 -1.17
C GLY A 190 17.39 10.95 -1.21
N ALA A 191 18.10 11.49 -0.22
CA ALA A 191 19.57 11.52 -0.17
C ALA A 191 20.18 10.11 -0.05
N LEU A 192 19.54 9.20 0.67
CA LEU A 192 20.03 7.83 0.82
C LEU A 192 20.03 7.10 -0.52
N ASN A 193 18.96 7.22 -1.31
CA ASN A 193 18.90 6.61 -2.64
C ASN A 193 19.93 7.22 -3.59
N ASN A 194 20.12 8.55 -3.57
CA ASN A 194 21.17 9.20 -4.33
C ASN A 194 22.55 8.70 -3.92
N HIS A 195 22.77 8.44 -2.63
CA HIS A 195 24.03 7.88 -2.12
C HIS A 195 24.24 6.44 -2.63
N LEU A 196 23.23 5.58 -2.55
CA LEU A 196 23.30 4.21 -3.08
C LEU A 196 23.57 4.23 -4.60
N ALA A 197 22.89 5.07 -5.37
CA ALA A 197 23.09 5.22 -6.81
C ALA A 197 24.51 5.72 -7.17
N GLN A 198 25.09 6.66 -6.41
CA GLN A 198 26.46 7.13 -6.60
C GLN A 198 27.49 6.03 -6.41
N VAL A 199 27.25 5.16 -5.44
CA VAL A 199 28.06 3.97 -5.21
C VAL A 199 28.09 3.06 -6.42
N LEU A 200 26.98 2.90 -7.10
CA LEU A 200 26.79 2.02 -8.25
C LEU A 200 27.43 2.61 -9.52
N SER A 201 27.42 3.93 -9.67
CA SER A 201 28.03 4.62 -10.81
C SER A 201 29.55 4.81 -10.68
N GLY A 202 30.12 4.55 -9.50
CA GLY A 202 31.53 4.74 -9.22
C GLY A 202 32.44 3.71 -9.92
N SER A 203 33.70 4.11 -10.17
CA SER A 203 34.74 3.26 -10.80
C SER A 203 35.02 1.94 -10.05
N LEU A 204 34.62 1.84 -8.78
CA LEU A 204 34.76 0.65 -7.96
C LEU A 204 33.82 -0.47 -8.44
N TYR A 205 32.58 -0.14 -8.78
CA TYR A 205 31.60 -1.10 -9.31
C TYR A 205 31.98 -1.64 -10.69
N THR A 206 32.45 -0.77 -11.59
CA THR A 206 32.98 -1.17 -12.92
C THR A 206 34.18 -2.10 -12.76
N SER A 207 35.05 -1.85 -11.80
CA SER A 207 36.21 -2.71 -11.49
C SER A 207 35.81 -4.06 -10.90
N ILE A 208 34.77 -4.12 -10.06
CA ILE A 208 34.23 -5.39 -9.51
C ILE A 208 33.55 -6.19 -10.61
N ARG A 209 32.78 -5.57 -11.47
CA ARG A 209 32.12 -6.21 -12.62
C ARG A 209 33.09 -6.76 -13.64
N GLU A 210 34.20 -6.07 -13.89
CA GLU A 210 35.24 -6.50 -14.83
C GLU A 210 36.33 -7.36 -14.19
N GLY A 211 36.58 -7.23 -12.88
CA GLY A 211 37.67 -7.85 -12.13
C GLY A 211 37.30 -9.02 -11.21
N GLY A 212 36.02 -9.35 -11.06
CA GLY A 212 35.49 -10.31 -10.06
C GLY A 212 35.98 -11.76 -10.14
N LYS A 213 36.93 -12.08 -11.02
CA LYS A 213 37.59 -13.41 -11.09
C LYS A 213 38.89 -13.54 -10.26
N LYS A 214 39.40 -12.48 -9.61
CA LYS A 214 40.75 -12.52 -9.03
C LYS A 214 40.95 -12.10 -7.56
N VAL A 215 39.95 -11.64 -6.81
CA VAL A 215 40.21 -10.99 -5.51
C VAL A 215 39.86 -11.80 -4.26
N LEU A 216 39.25 -12.97 -4.35
CA LEU A 216 38.82 -13.73 -3.15
C LEU A 216 39.74 -14.89 -2.75
N SER A 217 40.98 -14.94 -3.22
CA SER A 217 41.96 -15.92 -2.74
C SER A 217 43.20 -15.22 -2.14
N GLY A 218 43.18 -15.05 -0.82
CA GLY A 218 44.38 -14.87 -0.03
C GLY A 218 44.74 -13.47 0.43
N VAL A 219 44.08 -12.94 1.47
CA VAL A 219 44.53 -11.75 2.20
C VAL A 219 44.41 -11.97 3.71
N PRO A 220 45.50 -11.80 4.50
CA PRO A 220 45.47 -11.91 5.96
C PRO A 220 44.78 -10.73 6.66
N PRO A 221 44.25 -10.90 7.89
CA PRO A 221 43.39 -9.91 8.59
C PRO A 221 44.05 -8.57 8.93
N ILE A 222 45.36 -8.45 8.89
CA ILE A 222 46.10 -7.21 9.23
C ILE A 222 45.96 -6.14 8.15
N LYS A 223 45.76 -6.50 6.87
CA LYS A 223 45.55 -5.56 5.77
C LYS A 223 44.16 -4.87 5.82
N GLU A 224 43.19 -5.50 6.41
CA GLU A 224 41.83 -4.96 6.58
C GLU A 224 41.81 -3.75 7.52
N LEU A 225 42.57 -3.82 8.63
CA LEU A 225 42.66 -2.72 9.59
C LEU A 225 43.39 -1.50 9.02
N VAL A 226 44.44 -1.73 8.23
CA VAL A 226 45.19 -0.65 7.53
C VAL A 226 44.36 -0.02 6.43
N ARG A 227 43.56 -0.82 5.69
CA ARG A 227 42.64 -0.34 4.65
C ARG A 227 41.54 0.56 5.21
N ARG A 228 40.91 0.16 6.34
CA ARG A 228 39.91 0.99 7.02
C ARG A 228 40.46 2.33 7.48
N THR A 229 41.68 2.37 7.97
CA THR A 229 42.34 3.61 8.41
C THR A 229 42.72 4.53 7.22
N GLU A 230 43.11 3.97 6.09
CA GLU A 230 43.41 4.75 4.87
C GLU A 230 42.15 5.28 4.17
N GLU A 231 41.04 4.53 4.18
CA GLU A 231 39.77 4.90 3.60
C GLU A 231 39.10 6.04 4.39
N HIS A 232 39.16 6.01 5.73
CA HIS A 232 38.72 7.13 6.58
C HIS A 232 39.55 8.40 6.37
N LEU A 233 40.84 8.29 6.11
CA LEU A 233 41.71 9.43 5.88
C LEU A 233 41.55 10.07 4.48
N LYS A 234 40.99 9.34 3.52
CA LYS A 234 40.81 9.84 2.13
C LYS A 234 39.39 10.41 1.86
N GLY A 235 38.50 10.46 2.85
CA GLY A 235 37.14 11.03 2.68
C GLY A 235 36.28 10.25 1.66
N MET A 236 36.64 9.03 1.32
CA MET A 236 35.83 8.17 0.46
C MET A 236 34.71 7.55 1.29
N VAL A 237 33.51 8.00 1.10
CA VAL A 237 32.30 7.38 1.67
C VAL A 237 32.11 6.05 0.95
N VAL A 238 32.42 4.95 1.63
CA VAL A 238 32.12 3.60 1.13
C VAL A 238 30.65 3.31 1.42
N PRO A 239 29.91 2.61 0.53
CA PRO A 239 28.47 2.33 0.69
C PRO A 239 28.10 1.72 2.02
N GLY A 240 28.96 0.88 2.55
CA GLY A 240 28.76 0.16 3.81
C GLY A 240 28.88 1.01 5.05
N THR A 241 29.52 2.17 4.99
CA THR A 241 29.92 2.95 6.18
C THR A 241 28.75 3.24 7.10
N MET A 242 27.61 3.65 6.57
CA MET A 242 26.41 3.94 7.37
C MET A 242 25.89 2.68 8.10
N PHE A 243 25.83 1.54 7.42
CA PHE A 243 25.35 0.30 8.02
C PHE A 243 26.38 -0.28 9.00
N GLU A 244 27.66 -0.10 8.72
CA GLU A 244 28.75 -0.50 9.61
C GLU A 244 28.78 0.34 10.90
N GLU A 245 28.54 1.65 10.80
CA GLU A 245 28.38 2.54 11.97
C GLU A 245 27.15 2.18 12.82
N LEU A 246 26.11 1.63 12.21
CA LEU A 246 24.97 1.06 12.92
C LEU A 246 25.25 -0.34 13.50
N GLY A 247 26.49 -0.86 13.38
CA GLY A 247 26.91 -2.14 13.97
C GLY A 247 26.65 -3.38 13.10
N PHE A 248 26.28 -3.23 11.83
CA PHE A 248 26.13 -4.35 10.90
C PHE A 248 27.44 -4.72 10.23
N ASN A 249 27.63 -6.01 9.99
CA ASN A 249 28.66 -6.47 9.06
C ASN A 249 28.12 -6.37 7.63
N TYR A 250 28.59 -5.37 6.88
CA TYR A 250 28.14 -5.09 5.52
C TYR A 250 28.91 -5.89 4.48
N ILE A 251 28.17 -6.53 3.56
CA ILE A 251 28.71 -7.26 2.41
C ILE A 251 27.94 -6.81 1.16
N GLY A 252 28.67 -6.44 0.13
CA GLY A 252 28.10 -6.04 -1.17
C GLY A 252 28.67 -4.73 -1.73
N PRO A 253 28.07 -4.19 -2.79
CA PRO A 253 26.97 -4.79 -3.55
C PRO A 253 27.42 -6.01 -4.38
N ILE A 254 26.55 -7.01 -4.55
CA ILE A 254 26.75 -8.16 -5.43
C ILE A 254 25.65 -8.27 -6.48
N ASP A 255 25.89 -9.02 -7.57
CA ASP A 255 24.87 -9.27 -8.60
C ASP A 255 23.75 -10.15 -8.05
N GLY A 256 22.55 -9.59 -7.91
CA GLY A 256 21.35 -10.29 -7.45
C GLY A 256 20.74 -11.23 -8.51
N HIS A 257 21.28 -11.25 -9.73
CA HIS A 257 20.89 -12.15 -10.81
C HIS A 257 21.87 -13.30 -11.05
N ASP A 258 22.96 -13.40 -10.31
CA ASP A 258 23.81 -14.59 -10.29
C ASP A 258 23.43 -15.50 -9.09
N VAL A 259 22.58 -16.52 -9.36
CA VAL A 259 22.13 -17.47 -8.34
C VAL A 259 23.29 -18.22 -7.69
N ASN A 260 24.40 -18.45 -8.41
CA ASN A 260 25.56 -19.17 -7.88
C ASN A 260 26.39 -18.29 -6.93
N GLU A 261 26.54 -17.00 -7.26
CA GLU A 261 27.19 -16.02 -6.38
C GLU A 261 26.35 -15.79 -5.12
N LEU A 262 25.03 -15.63 -5.25
CA LEU A 262 24.10 -15.51 -4.14
C LEU A 262 24.19 -16.70 -3.19
N ILE A 263 24.13 -17.95 -3.70
CA ILE A 263 24.24 -19.16 -2.87
C ILE A 263 25.58 -19.23 -2.15
N LYS A 264 26.70 -18.91 -2.83
CA LYS A 264 28.02 -18.89 -2.23
C LYS A 264 28.09 -17.86 -1.09
N THR A 265 27.62 -16.67 -1.33
CA THR A 265 27.64 -15.57 -0.35
C THR A 265 26.75 -15.89 0.84
N LEU A 266 25.50 -16.31 0.62
CA LEU A 266 24.56 -16.68 1.69
C LEU A 266 25.07 -17.84 2.54
N LYS A 267 25.69 -18.87 1.95
CA LYS A 267 26.32 -19.96 2.71
C LYS A 267 27.46 -19.46 3.61
N ASN A 268 28.27 -18.53 3.12
CA ASN A 268 29.36 -17.96 3.91
C ASN A 268 28.84 -17.06 5.05
N MET A 269 27.72 -16.34 4.84
CA MET A 269 27.14 -15.45 5.83
C MET A 269 26.29 -16.17 6.89
N ARG A 270 25.72 -17.33 6.56
CA ARG A 270 24.73 -18.03 7.39
C ARG A 270 25.17 -18.26 8.83
N ASP A 271 26.43 -18.53 9.05
CA ASP A 271 26.98 -18.90 10.37
C ASP A 271 27.76 -17.75 11.04
N LEU A 272 27.81 -16.58 10.41
CA LEU A 272 28.39 -15.38 11.01
C LEU A 272 27.55 -14.92 12.22
N LYS A 273 28.20 -14.29 13.17
CA LYS A 273 27.58 -13.78 14.40
C LYS A 273 27.32 -12.29 14.32
N GLY A 274 26.30 -11.85 15.06
CA GLY A 274 25.83 -10.48 15.06
C GLY A 274 24.98 -10.14 13.82
N PRO A 275 24.53 -8.89 13.70
CA PRO A 275 23.69 -8.46 12.59
C PRO A 275 24.49 -8.37 11.28
N GLN A 276 24.00 -9.01 10.24
CA GLN A 276 24.59 -9.05 8.91
C GLN A 276 23.76 -8.22 7.94
N PHE A 277 24.41 -7.53 7.01
CA PHE A 277 23.76 -6.77 5.98
C PHE A 277 24.31 -7.16 4.60
N LEU A 278 23.46 -7.71 3.74
CA LEU A 278 23.80 -8.08 2.38
C LEU A 278 23.13 -7.10 1.41
N HIS A 279 23.92 -6.38 0.63
CA HIS A 279 23.44 -5.51 -0.44
C HIS A 279 23.50 -6.25 -1.77
N ILE A 280 22.36 -6.42 -2.43
CA ILE A 280 22.28 -7.03 -3.76
C ILE A 280 21.69 -6.05 -4.77
N MET A 281 22.21 -6.12 -6.00
CA MET A 281 21.73 -5.34 -7.13
C MET A 281 20.84 -6.19 -8.00
N THR A 282 19.62 -5.70 -8.25
CA THR A 282 18.68 -6.38 -9.14
C THR A 282 18.12 -5.43 -10.19
N LYS A 283 17.41 -5.97 -11.16
CA LYS A 283 16.68 -5.20 -12.17
C LYS A 283 15.20 -5.55 -12.11
N LYS A 284 14.37 -4.55 -11.86
CA LYS A 284 12.92 -4.70 -11.87
C LYS A 284 12.44 -5.09 -13.27
N GLY A 285 11.61 -6.14 -13.38
CA GLY A 285 11.16 -6.65 -14.68
C GLY A 285 12.13 -7.58 -15.40
N LYS A 286 13.23 -8.02 -14.77
CA LYS A 286 14.29 -8.86 -15.35
C LYS A 286 13.78 -10.01 -16.19
N GLY A 287 14.30 -10.11 -17.43
CA GLY A 287 13.98 -11.19 -18.36
C GLY A 287 12.66 -11.02 -19.14
N TYR A 288 11.95 -9.90 -18.95
CA TYR A 288 10.82 -9.51 -19.77
C TYR A 288 10.99 -8.07 -20.25
N GLU A 289 11.45 -7.89 -21.47
CA GLU A 289 11.85 -6.59 -22.04
C GLU A 289 10.81 -5.47 -21.86
N PRO A 290 9.50 -5.69 -22.06
CA PRO A 290 8.51 -4.63 -21.80
C PRO A 290 8.50 -4.15 -20.35
N ALA A 291 8.65 -5.05 -19.36
CA ALA A 291 8.69 -4.70 -17.95
C ALA A 291 10.04 -4.06 -17.54
N GLU A 292 11.14 -4.41 -18.23
CA GLU A 292 12.43 -3.75 -18.00
C GLU A 292 12.46 -2.32 -18.54
N LYS A 293 11.70 -2.03 -19.62
CA LYS A 293 11.58 -0.68 -20.21
C LYS A 293 10.56 0.21 -19.49
N ASP A 294 9.51 -0.37 -18.93
CA ASP A 294 8.47 0.33 -18.20
C ASP A 294 8.17 -0.38 -16.86
N PRO A 295 9.09 -0.34 -15.90
CA PRO A 295 8.92 -1.02 -14.61
C PRO A 295 7.79 -0.42 -13.76
N ILE A 296 7.38 0.82 -14.04
CA ILE A 296 6.25 1.49 -13.37
C ILE A 296 4.93 0.91 -13.88
N GLY A 297 4.71 0.88 -15.20
CA GLY A 297 3.51 0.31 -15.80
C GLY A 297 3.35 -1.19 -15.51
N TYR A 298 4.47 -1.92 -15.43
CA TYR A 298 4.48 -3.34 -15.11
C TYR A 298 4.64 -3.65 -13.60
N HIS A 299 4.58 -2.65 -12.73
CA HIS A 299 4.57 -2.89 -11.28
C HIS A 299 3.33 -3.68 -10.87
N GLY A 300 2.13 -3.21 -11.25
CA GLY A 300 0.86 -3.87 -11.00
C GLY A 300 0.06 -3.99 -12.29
N VAL A 301 0.05 -5.18 -12.90
CA VAL A 301 -0.55 -5.40 -14.22
C VAL A 301 -1.99 -5.92 -14.15
N PRO A 302 -2.88 -5.52 -15.08
CA PRO A 302 -4.13 -6.23 -15.34
C PRO A 302 -3.86 -7.57 -16.04
N LYS A 303 -4.88 -8.33 -16.38
CA LYS A 303 -4.75 -9.47 -17.32
C LYS A 303 -4.26 -8.94 -18.67
N PHE A 304 -3.27 -9.62 -19.26
CA PHE A 304 -2.69 -9.21 -20.54
C PHE A 304 -2.11 -10.42 -21.29
N ASP A 305 -1.79 -10.25 -22.56
CA ASP A 305 -1.09 -11.25 -23.36
C ASP A 305 0.41 -10.95 -23.37
N PRO A 306 1.26 -11.83 -22.81
CA PRO A 306 2.71 -11.62 -22.80
C PRO A 306 3.38 -11.51 -24.16
N ALA A 307 2.74 -12.01 -25.22
CA ALA A 307 3.23 -11.88 -26.60
C ALA A 307 3.08 -10.45 -27.16
N HIS A 308 2.25 -9.60 -26.51
CA HIS A 308 2.08 -8.22 -26.88
C HIS A 308 2.88 -7.30 -25.95
N SER A 309 3.59 -6.33 -26.53
CA SER A 309 4.47 -5.41 -25.79
C SER A 309 3.75 -4.30 -25.03
N SER A 310 2.42 -4.24 -25.06
CA SER A 310 1.63 -3.19 -24.42
C SER A 310 0.54 -3.75 -23.52
N LEU A 311 0.34 -3.13 -22.36
CA LEU A 311 -0.77 -3.45 -21.47
C LEU A 311 -2.11 -2.95 -22.04
N PRO A 312 -3.22 -3.66 -21.78
CA PRO A 312 -4.55 -3.17 -22.14
C PRO A 312 -4.83 -1.81 -21.53
N LYS A 313 -5.30 -0.88 -22.34
CA LYS A 313 -5.76 0.43 -21.85
C LYS A 313 -7.16 0.30 -21.26
N SER A 314 -7.46 1.10 -20.24
CA SER A 314 -8.82 1.21 -19.72
C SER A 314 -9.77 1.66 -20.83
N THR A 315 -10.90 0.99 -20.97
CA THR A 315 -11.96 1.32 -21.93
C THR A 315 -12.99 2.29 -21.37
N SER A 316 -12.92 2.60 -20.07
CA SER A 316 -13.84 3.54 -19.43
C SER A 316 -13.59 4.97 -19.89
N SER A 317 -14.64 5.65 -20.33
CA SER A 317 -14.61 7.08 -20.60
C SER A 317 -14.81 7.95 -19.35
N LYS A 318 -15.26 7.35 -18.24
CA LYS A 318 -15.48 8.04 -16.97
C LYS A 318 -14.14 8.30 -16.27
N PRO A 319 -13.90 9.49 -15.72
CA PRO A 319 -12.68 9.77 -14.97
C PRO A 319 -12.63 8.98 -13.66
N THR A 320 -11.43 8.66 -13.21
CA THR A 320 -11.21 8.12 -11.86
C THR A 320 -11.19 9.26 -10.84
N PHE A 321 -11.49 8.97 -9.57
CA PHE A 321 -11.38 9.97 -8.50
C PHE A 321 -9.96 10.52 -8.36
N SER A 322 -8.93 9.67 -8.52
CA SER A 322 -7.52 10.12 -8.52
C SER A 322 -7.25 11.12 -9.67
N LYS A 323 -7.90 10.94 -10.84
CA LYS A 323 -7.80 11.92 -11.94
C LYS A 323 -8.48 13.24 -11.58
N ILE A 324 -9.66 13.21 -10.94
CA ILE A 324 -10.36 14.41 -10.46
C ILE A 324 -9.45 15.19 -9.50
N PHE A 325 -8.80 14.48 -8.56
CA PHE A 325 -7.86 15.10 -7.64
C PHE A 325 -6.65 15.71 -8.36
N GLY A 326 -6.04 14.98 -9.30
CA GLY A 326 -4.90 15.51 -10.08
C GLY A 326 -5.26 16.73 -10.93
N ASP A 327 -6.44 16.74 -11.56
CA ASP A 327 -6.95 17.89 -12.31
C ASP A 327 -7.24 19.08 -11.37
N PHE A 328 -7.84 18.82 -10.19
CA PHE A 328 -8.06 19.84 -9.16
C PHE A 328 -6.74 20.50 -8.73
N LEU A 329 -5.69 19.72 -8.47
CA LEU A 329 -4.37 20.27 -8.07
C LEU A 329 -3.82 21.25 -9.12
N CYS A 330 -3.86 20.87 -10.41
CA CYS A 330 -3.37 21.74 -11.49
C CYS A 330 -4.21 23.01 -11.64
N ASP A 331 -5.54 22.88 -11.62
CA ASP A 331 -6.45 24.01 -11.74
C ASP A 331 -6.37 24.96 -10.55
N MET A 332 -6.13 24.43 -9.35
CA MET A 332 -6.03 25.24 -8.13
C MET A 332 -4.66 25.91 -8.01
N ALA A 333 -3.56 25.22 -8.34
CA ALA A 333 -2.22 25.81 -8.33
C ALA A 333 -2.09 26.98 -9.32
N ALA A 334 -2.82 26.94 -10.42
CA ALA A 334 -2.90 28.08 -11.35
C ALA A 334 -3.52 29.33 -10.72
N GLN A 335 -4.30 29.19 -9.63
CA GLN A 335 -5.01 30.29 -8.95
C GLN A 335 -4.40 30.65 -7.60
N ASP A 336 -3.78 29.66 -6.90
CA ASP A 336 -3.24 29.85 -5.55
C ASP A 336 -1.78 29.33 -5.48
N PRO A 337 -0.78 30.22 -5.51
CA PRO A 337 0.62 29.85 -5.42
C PRO A 337 1.02 29.29 -4.04
N LYS A 338 0.16 29.37 -3.03
CA LYS A 338 0.39 28.82 -1.69
C LYS A 338 0.05 27.33 -1.60
N LEU A 339 -0.60 26.75 -2.62
CA LEU A 339 -0.88 25.32 -2.63
C LEU A 339 0.43 24.55 -2.70
N MET A 340 0.64 23.61 -1.76
CA MET A 340 1.76 22.67 -1.74
C MET A 340 1.21 21.25 -1.66
N ALA A 341 1.59 20.36 -2.58
CA ALA A 341 1.07 18.99 -2.60
C ALA A 341 2.18 17.99 -2.25
N ILE A 342 1.92 17.18 -1.22
CA ILE A 342 2.86 16.23 -0.65
C ILE A 342 2.31 14.81 -0.83
N THR A 343 3.16 13.88 -1.24
CA THR A 343 2.79 12.45 -1.31
C THR A 343 3.91 11.55 -0.80
N PRO A 344 3.60 10.51 0.00
CA PRO A 344 4.57 9.49 0.38
C PRO A 344 4.64 8.39 -0.69
N ALA A 345 5.50 8.58 -1.71
CA ALA A 345 5.81 7.63 -2.80
C ALA A 345 4.61 7.20 -3.67
N MET A 346 3.53 8.00 -3.74
CA MET A 346 2.30 7.60 -4.44
C MET A 346 1.93 8.53 -5.61
N ARG A 347 2.93 9.12 -6.28
CA ARG A 347 2.73 10.07 -7.40
C ARG A 347 1.75 9.56 -8.47
N GLU A 348 1.97 8.35 -8.97
CA GLU A 348 1.14 7.73 -10.02
C GLU A 348 -0.24 7.36 -9.47
N GLY A 349 -0.24 6.71 -8.32
CA GLY A 349 -1.46 6.20 -7.71
C GLY A 349 -2.43 7.28 -7.27
N SER A 350 -1.95 8.43 -6.83
CA SER A 350 -2.77 9.58 -6.44
C SER A 350 -3.05 10.56 -7.59
N GLY A 351 -2.65 10.23 -8.84
CA GLY A 351 -2.94 11.06 -10.01
C GLY A 351 -2.11 12.34 -10.12
N MET A 352 -0.96 12.44 -9.44
CA MET A 352 -0.15 13.65 -9.35
C MET A 352 0.89 13.80 -10.47
N VAL A 353 0.95 12.90 -11.44
CA VAL A 353 1.97 12.89 -12.51
C VAL A 353 1.98 14.19 -13.32
N ARG A 354 0.79 14.72 -13.67
CA ARG A 354 0.68 15.99 -14.39
C ARG A 354 1.14 17.15 -13.50
N PHE A 355 0.66 17.20 -12.27
CA PHE A 355 0.99 18.24 -11.31
C PHE A 355 2.50 18.32 -11.04
N SER A 356 3.17 17.17 -10.83
CA SER A 356 4.62 17.14 -10.58
C SER A 356 5.48 17.70 -11.73
N LYS A 357 4.94 17.72 -12.96
CA LYS A 357 5.61 18.26 -14.15
C LYS A 357 5.31 19.74 -14.40
N GLU A 358 4.05 20.15 -14.18
CA GLU A 358 3.59 21.51 -14.43
C GLU A 358 3.91 22.47 -13.26
N TYR A 359 3.95 21.94 -12.02
CA TYR A 359 4.18 22.69 -10.79
C TYR A 359 5.27 22.04 -9.89
N PRO A 360 6.50 21.84 -10.39
CA PRO A 360 7.54 21.10 -9.67
C PRO A 360 7.93 21.74 -8.32
N GLU A 361 7.84 23.07 -8.20
CA GLU A 361 8.17 23.80 -6.97
C GLU A 361 7.09 23.67 -5.87
N GLN A 362 5.90 23.18 -6.24
CA GLN A 362 4.78 22.97 -5.33
C GLN A 362 4.53 21.47 -5.07
N TYR A 363 5.35 20.60 -5.66
CA TYR A 363 5.24 19.13 -5.56
C TYR A 363 6.35 18.54 -4.70
N PHE A 364 5.98 17.72 -3.71
CA PHE A 364 6.93 17.05 -2.81
C PHE A 364 6.61 15.56 -2.69
N ASP A 365 7.51 14.73 -3.20
CA ASP A 365 7.53 13.30 -2.90
C ASP A 365 8.54 13.07 -1.76
N VAL A 366 8.06 12.50 -0.67
CA VAL A 366 8.86 12.30 0.55
C VAL A 366 9.34 10.86 0.72
N ALA A 367 9.30 10.04 -0.33
CA ALA A 367 9.50 8.60 -0.29
C ALA A 367 8.44 7.91 0.61
N ILE A 368 8.68 6.68 1.06
CA ILE A 368 7.73 5.95 1.92
C ILE A 368 7.89 6.43 3.38
N ALA A 369 7.41 7.65 3.65
CA ALA A 369 7.59 8.33 4.93
C ALA A 369 6.32 9.11 5.32
N GLU A 370 5.26 8.38 5.66
CA GLU A 370 3.92 8.92 5.92
C GLU A 370 3.94 9.91 7.10
N GLN A 371 4.64 9.59 8.20
CA GLN A 371 4.77 10.49 9.35
C GLN A 371 5.44 11.81 8.95
N HIS A 372 6.54 11.71 8.19
CA HIS A 372 7.24 12.88 7.70
C HIS A 372 6.37 13.74 6.78
N ALA A 373 5.57 13.12 5.90
CA ALA A 373 4.65 13.84 5.02
C ALA A 373 3.69 14.74 5.80
N VAL A 374 3.11 14.24 6.89
CA VAL A 374 2.17 15.01 7.72
C VAL A 374 2.87 16.12 8.49
N THR A 375 4.01 15.84 9.15
CA THR A 375 4.76 16.86 9.90
C THR A 375 5.39 17.92 8.98
N LEU A 376 5.81 17.54 7.74
CA LEU A 376 6.25 18.50 6.73
C LEU A 376 5.12 19.47 6.35
N ALA A 377 3.92 18.92 6.11
CA ALA A 377 2.73 19.73 5.85
C ALA A 377 2.44 20.72 6.99
N THR A 378 2.59 20.28 8.24
CA THR A 378 2.48 21.15 9.42
C THR A 378 3.40 22.35 9.35
N GLY A 379 4.69 22.10 9.04
CA GLY A 379 5.69 23.19 8.91
C GLY A 379 5.33 24.19 7.81
N MET A 380 4.86 23.70 6.65
CA MET A 380 4.41 24.53 5.53
C MET A 380 3.18 25.37 5.91
N ALA A 381 2.20 24.77 6.61
CA ALA A 381 1.00 25.48 7.08
C ALA A 381 1.35 26.60 8.06
N ILE A 382 2.27 26.36 9.01
CA ILE A 382 2.77 27.39 9.95
C ILE A 382 3.47 28.52 9.21
N ALA A 383 4.18 28.21 8.11
CA ALA A 383 4.83 29.21 7.27
C ALA A 383 3.86 30.03 6.40
N GLY A 384 2.59 29.64 6.33
CA GLY A 384 1.52 30.36 5.62
C GLY A 384 1.16 29.78 4.25
N ASP A 385 1.66 28.58 3.93
CA ASP A 385 1.25 27.81 2.77
C ASP A 385 -0.04 27.02 3.04
N LYS A 386 -0.61 26.41 1.98
CA LYS A 386 -1.78 25.56 2.06
C LYS A 386 -1.44 24.15 1.61
N PRO A 387 -0.91 23.32 2.49
CA PRO A 387 -0.46 21.98 2.14
C PRO A 387 -1.63 21.01 1.99
N ILE A 388 -1.49 20.13 0.99
CA ILE A 388 -2.37 19.00 0.71
C ILE A 388 -1.55 17.72 0.82
N VAL A 389 -1.90 16.83 1.73
CA VAL A 389 -1.29 15.52 1.86
C VAL A 389 -2.12 14.50 1.08
N ALA A 390 -1.58 14.05 -0.06
CA ALA A 390 -2.19 13.02 -0.90
C ALA A 390 -1.73 11.63 -0.43
N ILE A 391 -2.62 10.91 0.24
CA ILE A 391 -2.28 9.66 0.91
C ILE A 391 -3.41 8.64 0.78
N TYR A 392 -3.08 7.34 0.73
CA TYR A 392 -4.11 6.30 0.78
C TYR A 392 -4.68 6.15 2.19
N SER A 393 -5.97 5.83 2.27
CA SER A 393 -6.67 5.62 3.54
C SER A 393 -5.92 4.67 4.47
N THR A 394 -5.51 3.51 3.99
CA THR A 394 -4.76 2.52 4.78
C THR A 394 -3.38 3.02 5.21
N PHE A 395 -2.69 3.86 4.40
CA PHE A 395 -1.35 4.37 4.72
C PHE A 395 -1.39 5.55 5.70
N LEU A 396 -2.48 6.32 5.76
CA LEU A 396 -2.66 7.37 6.76
C LEU A 396 -2.62 6.82 8.20
N GLN A 397 -2.87 5.53 8.41
CA GLN A 397 -2.69 4.88 9.71
C GLN A 397 -1.29 5.10 10.30
N ARG A 398 -0.24 5.23 9.44
CA ARG A 398 1.13 5.54 9.91
C ARG A 398 1.38 7.01 10.23
N GLY A 399 0.52 7.90 9.76
CA GLY A 399 0.58 9.33 10.05
C GLY A 399 -0.48 9.77 11.06
N TYR A 400 -1.13 8.84 11.76
CA TYR A 400 -2.27 9.14 12.63
C TYR A 400 -1.88 9.97 13.86
N ASP A 401 -0.75 9.66 14.49
CA ASP A 401 -0.22 10.47 15.59
C ASP A 401 0.07 11.90 15.12
N GLN A 402 0.74 12.08 13.99
CA GLN A 402 1.09 13.38 13.44
C GLN A 402 -0.15 14.18 13.01
N LEU A 403 -1.18 13.51 12.50
CA LEU A 403 -2.46 14.14 12.19
C LEU A 403 -3.09 14.73 13.46
N ILE A 404 -3.07 14.01 14.59
CA ILE A 404 -3.59 14.48 15.87
C ILE A 404 -2.68 15.55 16.46
N HIS A 405 -1.40 15.19 16.70
CA HIS A 405 -0.47 15.99 17.48
C HIS A 405 0.02 17.23 16.73
N ASP A 406 0.42 17.05 15.47
CA ASP A 406 1.08 18.14 14.73
C ASP A 406 0.07 19.01 13.95
N VAL A 407 -1.09 18.47 13.57
CA VAL A 407 -2.06 19.21 12.76
C VAL A 407 -3.29 19.62 13.57
N ALA A 408 -4.05 18.65 14.13
CA ALA A 408 -5.37 18.94 14.70
C ALA A 408 -5.30 19.72 16.03
N ILE A 409 -4.34 19.44 16.90
CA ILE A 409 -4.15 20.19 18.16
C ILE A 409 -3.86 21.66 17.88
N MET A 410 -3.12 21.96 16.82
CA MET A 410 -2.79 23.34 16.44
C MET A 410 -3.81 23.98 15.49
N ASP A 411 -4.87 23.26 15.12
CA ASP A 411 -5.94 23.72 14.22
C ASP A 411 -5.42 24.28 12.88
N LEU A 412 -4.43 23.57 12.27
CA LEU A 412 -3.73 24.03 11.09
C LEU A 412 -4.48 23.70 9.80
N PRO A 413 -4.41 24.56 8.76
CA PRO A 413 -5.09 24.37 7.48
C PRO A 413 -4.37 23.34 6.60
N VAL A 414 -4.26 22.09 7.07
CA VAL A 414 -3.74 20.97 6.30
C VAL A 414 -4.92 20.17 5.76
N MET A 415 -4.98 20.00 4.42
CA MET A 415 -5.97 19.16 3.78
C MET A 415 -5.42 17.77 3.51
N PHE A 416 -6.15 16.73 3.91
CA PHE A 416 -5.85 15.33 3.59
C PHE A 416 -6.71 14.89 2.42
N ALA A 417 -6.10 14.66 1.24
CA ALA A 417 -6.74 14.02 0.11
C ALA A 417 -6.55 12.51 0.23
N ILE A 418 -7.58 11.85 0.77
CA ILE A 418 -7.52 10.43 1.16
C ILE A 418 -8.06 9.58 0.01
N ASP A 419 -7.15 9.02 -0.77
CA ASP A 419 -7.45 8.11 -1.86
C ASP A 419 -7.62 6.66 -1.34
N ARG A 420 -8.29 5.79 -2.10
CA ARG A 420 -8.54 4.38 -1.74
C ARG A 420 -9.32 4.22 -0.44
N ALA A 421 -10.22 5.14 -0.15
CA ALA A 421 -11.18 4.98 0.94
C ALA A 421 -12.18 3.86 0.61
N GLY A 422 -12.59 3.09 1.62
CA GLY A 422 -13.45 1.93 1.44
C GLY A 422 -12.72 0.70 0.89
N LEU A 423 -13.43 -0.16 0.19
CA LEU A 423 -12.88 -1.40 -0.36
C LEU A 423 -12.09 -1.14 -1.64
N VAL A 424 -10.81 -1.48 -1.64
CA VAL A 424 -9.94 -1.33 -2.82
C VAL A 424 -9.91 -2.57 -3.70
N GLY A 425 -10.36 -3.71 -3.16
CA GLY A 425 -10.53 -4.94 -3.90
C GLY A 425 -9.33 -5.88 -3.85
N ALA A 426 -8.62 -6.01 -4.95
CA ALA A 426 -7.67 -7.10 -5.21
C ALA A 426 -6.46 -7.19 -4.26
N ASP A 427 -6.09 -6.12 -3.55
CA ASP A 427 -4.97 -6.11 -2.61
C ASP A 427 -5.37 -6.51 -1.17
N GLY A 428 -6.66 -6.76 -0.93
CA GLY A 428 -7.18 -7.39 0.27
C GLY A 428 -7.00 -6.59 1.56
N GLN A 429 -6.98 -7.30 2.69
CA GLN A 429 -7.07 -6.76 4.04
C GLN A 429 -6.09 -5.64 4.36
N THR A 430 -4.88 -5.72 3.82
CA THR A 430 -3.82 -4.76 4.09
C THR A 430 -4.01 -3.42 3.39
N HIS A 431 -4.86 -3.38 2.35
CA HIS A 431 -5.06 -2.19 1.53
C HIS A 431 -6.49 -1.63 1.60
N GLN A 432 -7.47 -2.34 2.21
CA GLN A 432 -8.81 -1.81 2.40
C GLN A 432 -8.77 -0.54 3.25
N GLY A 433 -9.38 0.54 2.75
CA GLY A 433 -9.53 1.82 3.45
C GLY A 433 -10.76 1.81 4.36
N ALA A 434 -10.81 0.86 5.30
CA ALA A 434 -12.01 0.52 6.06
C ALA A 434 -12.17 1.31 7.37
N PHE A 435 -11.20 2.12 7.79
CA PHE A 435 -11.15 2.66 9.15
C PHE A 435 -10.99 4.17 9.24
N ASP A 436 -10.77 4.86 8.13
CA ASP A 436 -10.43 6.28 8.11
C ASP A 436 -11.52 7.18 8.72
N LEU A 437 -12.80 6.91 8.46
CA LEU A 437 -13.88 7.65 9.11
C LEU A 437 -13.87 7.42 10.62
N SER A 438 -13.71 6.18 11.07
CA SER A 438 -13.74 5.82 12.48
C SER A 438 -12.61 6.49 13.27
N PHE A 439 -11.37 6.46 12.77
CA PHE A 439 -10.24 7.02 13.51
C PHE A 439 -10.13 8.55 13.37
N MET A 440 -10.67 9.17 12.31
CA MET A 440 -10.65 10.63 12.18
C MET A 440 -11.84 11.30 12.86
N ARG A 441 -13.02 10.66 12.93
CA ARG A 441 -14.23 11.28 13.46
C ARG A 441 -14.09 11.70 14.94
N CYS A 442 -13.30 10.98 15.72
CA CYS A 442 -13.06 11.30 17.14
C CYS A 442 -12.12 12.49 17.36
N ILE A 443 -11.40 12.97 16.33
CA ILE A 443 -10.42 14.04 16.45
C ILE A 443 -11.15 15.40 16.45
N PRO A 444 -10.95 16.28 17.46
CA PRO A 444 -11.47 17.65 17.44
C PRO A 444 -10.99 18.45 16.21
N ASN A 445 -11.72 19.49 15.84
CA ASN A 445 -11.43 20.44 14.75
C ASN A 445 -11.43 19.85 13.33
N MET A 446 -11.44 18.53 13.15
CA MET A 446 -11.46 17.92 11.82
C MET A 446 -12.77 18.18 11.08
N VAL A 447 -12.67 18.64 9.82
CA VAL A 447 -13.76 18.58 8.84
C VAL A 447 -13.57 17.37 7.94
N ILE A 448 -14.55 16.46 7.90
CA ILE A 448 -14.45 15.20 7.15
C ILE A 448 -15.55 15.14 6.11
N MET A 449 -15.15 15.07 4.84
CA MET A 449 -15.99 15.09 3.67
C MET A 449 -15.91 13.76 2.90
N ALA A 450 -17.06 13.27 2.45
CA ALA A 450 -17.20 12.03 1.70
C ALA A 450 -18.05 12.30 0.43
N PRO A 451 -17.41 12.56 -0.73
CA PRO A 451 -18.11 12.88 -1.96
C PRO A 451 -18.89 11.69 -2.50
N SER A 452 -20.09 11.96 -3.00
CA SER A 452 -20.96 10.98 -3.61
C SER A 452 -20.66 10.73 -5.09
N ASP A 453 -20.06 11.71 -5.79
CA ASP A 453 -19.72 11.65 -7.20
C ASP A 453 -18.48 12.50 -7.54
N GLU A 454 -18.11 12.54 -8.82
CA GLU A 454 -16.95 13.24 -9.34
C GLU A 454 -17.03 14.75 -9.12
N ASN A 455 -18.19 15.35 -9.32
CA ASN A 455 -18.37 16.79 -9.13
C ASN A 455 -18.32 17.16 -7.65
N GLU A 456 -19.01 16.41 -6.78
CA GLU A 456 -18.92 16.57 -5.32
C GLU A 456 -17.48 16.46 -4.83
N CYS A 457 -16.70 15.51 -5.40
CA CYS A 457 -15.28 15.36 -5.07
C CYS A 457 -14.50 16.64 -5.39
N ARG A 458 -14.65 17.20 -6.59
CA ARG A 458 -13.98 18.43 -7.00
C ARG A 458 -14.36 19.61 -6.10
N GLN A 459 -15.64 19.76 -5.77
CA GLN A 459 -16.13 20.87 -4.94
C GLN A 459 -15.73 20.71 -3.47
N MET A 460 -15.67 19.47 -2.94
CA MET A 460 -15.19 19.19 -1.59
C MET A 460 -13.69 19.42 -1.45
N LEU A 461 -12.88 19.07 -2.47
CA LEU A 461 -11.45 19.40 -2.50
C LEU A 461 -11.24 20.93 -2.45
N TYR A 462 -12.04 21.69 -3.21
CA TYR A 462 -12.00 23.15 -3.13
C TYR A 462 -12.44 23.65 -1.74
N THR A 463 -13.51 23.10 -1.18
CA THR A 463 -14.00 23.47 0.16
C THR A 463 -12.93 23.23 1.23
N GLY A 464 -12.26 22.06 1.19
CA GLY A 464 -11.15 21.74 2.09
C GLY A 464 -9.95 22.69 1.94
N HIS A 465 -9.61 23.06 0.69
CA HIS A 465 -8.53 24.02 0.41
C HIS A 465 -8.84 25.45 0.91
N GLN A 466 -10.12 25.84 0.97
CA GLN A 466 -10.55 27.12 1.52
C GLN A 466 -10.72 27.11 3.05
N HIS A 467 -10.80 25.93 3.66
CA HIS A 467 -10.97 25.81 5.11
C HIS A 467 -9.70 26.23 5.86
N THR A 468 -9.88 26.91 7.00
CA THR A 468 -8.77 27.46 7.80
C THR A 468 -8.25 26.52 8.89
N GLY A 469 -8.86 25.36 9.05
CA GLY A 469 -8.47 24.28 9.97
C GLY A 469 -8.21 22.96 9.23
N PRO A 470 -7.99 21.87 9.95
CA PRO A 470 -7.71 20.57 9.36
C PRO A 470 -8.93 19.97 8.65
N SER A 471 -8.72 19.46 7.44
CA SER A 471 -9.80 18.88 6.64
C SER A 471 -9.37 17.60 5.93
N ALA A 472 -10.35 16.74 5.65
CA ALA A 472 -10.15 15.51 4.89
C ALA A 472 -11.25 15.34 3.85
N VAL A 473 -10.85 14.99 2.62
CA VAL A 473 -11.74 14.55 1.55
C VAL A 473 -11.37 13.12 1.23
N ARG A 474 -12.28 12.18 1.52
CA ARG A 474 -12.03 10.74 1.30
C ARG A 474 -12.82 10.22 0.11
N TYR A 475 -12.16 9.60 -0.84
CA TYR A 475 -12.75 9.08 -2.07
C TYR A 475 -12.22 7.68 -2.43
N PRO A 476 -13.05 6.85 -3.12
CA PRO A 476 -12.69 5.46 -3.40
C PRO A 476 -11.70 5.32 -4.56
N ARG A 477 -11.16 4.13 -4.71
CA ARG A 477 -10.49 3.69 -5.93
C ARG A 477 -11.51 3.49 -7.05
N GLY A 478 -11.20 3.94 -8.25
CA GLY A 478 -12.00 3.66 -9.46
C GLY A 478 -12.69 4.88 -10.03
N ASN A 479 -13.68 4.61 -10.88
CA ASN A 479 -14.45 5.62 -11.59
C ASN A 479 -15.71 5.97 -10.80
N GLY A 480 -16.19 7.20 -10.94
CA GLY A 480 -17.50 7.59 -10.44
C GLY A 480 -18.65 7.22 -11.37
N MET A 481 -19.81 7.81 -11.09
CA MET A 481 -21.05 7.57 -11.86
C MET A 481 -21.03 8.18 -13.27
N GLY A 482 -20.10 9.10 -13.56
CA GLY A 482 -20.01 9.86 -14.80
C GLY A 482 -20.81 11.15 -14.73
N THR A 483 -20.89 11.74 -13.54
CA THR A 483 -21.53 13.06 -13.32
C THR A 483 -20.76 14.15 -14.04
N GLU A 484 -21.47 15.12 -14.62
CA GLU A 484 -20.86 16.28 -15.25
C GLU A 484 -20.07 17.10 -14.22
N ILE A 485 -18.81 17.36 -14.53
CA ILE A 485 -17.90 18.08 -13.66
C ILE A 485 -17.94 19.56 -14.01
N GLN A 486 -18.34 20.38 -13.05
CA GLN A 486 -18.36 21.82 -13.20
C GLN A 486 -16.92 22.36 -13.26
N SER A 487 -16.65 23.25 -14.22
CA SER A 487 -15.34 23.90 -14.36
C SER A 487 -15.07 24.87 -13.21
N GLU A 488 -16.10 25.59 -12.77
CA GLU A 488 -16.02 26.56 -11.68
C GLU A 488 -15.95 25.88 -10.32
N PHE A 489 -15.16 26.46 -9.44
CA PHE A 489 -15.09 26.03 -8.05
C PHE A 489 -16.19 26.69 -7.21
N THR A 490 -16.93 25.86 -6.48
CA THR A 490 -17.97 26.31 -5.55
C THR A 490 -17.73 25.69 -4.18
N ALA A 491 -17.46 26.50 -3.17
CA ALA A 491 -17.34 26.00 -1.80
C ALA A 491 -18.69 25.52 -1.29
N LEU A 492 -18.72 24.33 -0.71
CA LEU A 492 -19.90 23.79 -0.06
C LEU A 492 -20.02 24.38 1.36
N GLU A 493 -21.24 24.56 1.82
CA GLU A 493 -21.48 24.92 3.21
C GLU A 493 -21.13 23.74 4.11
N ILE A 494 -20.13 23.95 4.99
CA ILE A 494 -19.61 22.90 5.86
C ILE A 494 -20.70 22.38 6.79
N GLY A 495 -20.84 21.07 6.88
CA GLY A 495 -21.85 20.41 7.71
C GLY A 495 -23.26 20.44 7.12
N LYS A 496 -23.40 20.66 5.79
CA LYS A 496 -24.70 20.63 5.11
C LYS A 496 -24.81 19.49 4.11
N GLY A 497 -25.78 18.61 4.38
CA GLY A 497 -26.27 17.61 3.45
C GLY A 497 -27.39 18.15 2.56
N ARG A 498 -27.93 17.26 1.72
CA ARG A 498 -29.07 17.57 0.83
C ARG A 498 -29.98 16.35 0.67
N ILE A 499 -31.29 16.58 0.58
CA ILE A 499 -32.23 15.52 0.17
C ILE A 499 -32.18 15.46 -1.37
N VAL A 500 -31.76 14.29 -1.89
CA VAL A 500 -31.66 14.06 -3.35
C VAL A 500 -32.86 13.30 -3.91
N ARG A 501 -33.61 12.60 -3.06
CA ARG A 501 -34.87 11.95 -3.41
C ARG A 501 -35.85 12.03 -2.23
N LYS A 502 -37.11 12.34 -2.49
CA LYS A 502 -38.19 12.27 -1.50
C LYS A 502 -39.12 11.11 -1.83
N SER A 503 -39.53 10.34 -0.81
CA SER A 503 -40.57 9.33 -0.96
C SER A 503 -41.90 9.95 -1.40
N ALA A 504 -42.59 9.30 -2.32
CA ALA A 504 -43.92 9.70 -2.77
C ALA A 504 -45.03 9.17 -1.83
N LYS A 505 -44.80 8.06 -1.12
CA LYS A 505 -45.76 7.40 -0.24
C LYS A 505 -45.72 7.96 1.19
N ALA A 506 -46.29 9.12 1.38
CA ALA A 506 -46.36 9.74 2.70
C ALA A 506 -47.48 9.16 3.62
N LYS A 507 -48.22 8.11 3.22
CA LYS A 507 -49.50 7.78 3.90
C LYS A 507 -49.71 6.31 4.34
N ASP A 508 -49.11 5.30 3.71
CA ASP A 508 -49.50 3.90 3.98
C ASP A 508 -48.26 2.97 4.07
N GLY A 509 -47.44 3.10 5.10
CA GLY A 509 -46.30 2.22 5.36
C GLY A 509 -45.18 2.91 6.09
N SER A 510 -44.27 2.16 6.69
CA SER A 510 -43.09 2.72 7.37
C SER A 510 -42.25 3.57 6.42
N LYS A 511 -42.16 4.86 6.71
CA LYS A 511 -41.37 5.79 5.96
C LYS A 511 -39.91 5.58 6.29
N VAL A 512 -39.11 5.25 5.29
CA VAL A 512 -37.67 5.04 5.42
C VAL A 512 -36.91 6.22 4.85
N ALA A 513 -35.93 6.74 5.58
CA ALA A 513 -34.93 7.66 5.06
C ALA A 513 -33.54 7.01 5.07
N ILE A 514 -32.87 7.04 3.92
CA ILE A 514 -31.50 6.55 3.74
C ILE A 514 -30.54 7.75 3.77
N LEU A 515 -29.65 7.77 4.74
CA LEU A 515 -28.59 8.76 4.93
C LEU A 515 -27.29 8.18 4.34
N SER A 516 -26.91 8.63 3.16
CA SER A 516 -25.75 8.11 2.45
C SER A 516 -24.51 8.97 2.69
N PHE A 517 -23.39 8.33 3.01
CA PHE A 517 -22.08 8.94 3.17
C PHE A 517 -21.13 8.44 2.06
N GLY A 518 -20.85 9.30 1.08
CA GLY A 518 -19.97 8.98 -0.03
C GLY A 518 -20.66 8.24 -1.20
N THR A 519 -19.89 7.46 -1.94
CA THR A 519 -20.28 6.89 -3.24
C THR A 519 -21.38 5.83 -3.20
N PHE A 520 -21.77 5.35 -2.02
CA PHE A 520 -22.97 4.50 -1.89
C PHE A 520 -24.30 5.22 -2.19
N LEU A 521 -24.24 6.52 -2.50
CA LEU A 521 -25.43 7.27 -2.93
C LEU A 521 -26.12 6.63 -4.13
N GLU A 522 -25.36 6.11 -5.11
CA GLU A 522 -25.93 5.42 -6.28
C GLU A 522 -26.75 4.18 -5.86
N SER A 523 -26.17 3.30 -5.03
CA SER A 523 -26.87 2.10 -4.53
C SER A 523 -28.08 2.48 -3.66
N ALA A 524 -27.96 3.53 -2.85
CA ALA A 524 -29.06 4.05 -2.04
C ALA A 524 -30.23 4.56 -2.89
N LEU A 525 -29.95 5.27 -3.99
CA LEU A 525 -30.98 5.75 -4.93
C LEU A 525 -31.69 4.58 -5.64
N GLN A 526 -30.93 3.58 -6.13
CA GLN A 526 -31.49 2.38 -6.74
C GLN A 526 -32.39 1.60 -5.75
N THR A 527 -31.94 1.44 -4.50
CA THR A 527 -32.75 0.84 -3.44
C THR A 527 -34.01 1.65 -3.17
N ALA A 528 -33.87 2.99 -3.07
CA ALA A 528 -35.01 3.87 -2.78
C ALA A 528 -36.06 3.87 -3.88
N ASP A 529 -35.68 3.61 -5.13
CA ASP A 529 -36.65 3.46 -6.22
C ASP A 529 -37.49 2.17 -6.06
N ALA A 530 -36.90 1.11 -5.52
CA ALA A 530 -37.61 -0.15 -5.29
C ALA A 530 -38.59 -0.07 -4.09
N ILE A 531 -38.17 0.57 -2.98
CA ILE A 531 -38.96 0.59 -1.72
C ILE A 531 -39.66 1.94 -1.45
N ASP A 532 -39.50 2.91 -2.33
CA ASP A 532 -39.97 4.31 -2.20
C ASP A 532 -39.48 4.99 -0.90
N ALA A 533 -38.15 5.01 -0.68
CA ALA A 533 -37.51 5.70 0.44
C ALA A 533 -37.10 7.15 0.09
N THR A 534 -36.97 7.99 1.10
CA THR A 534 -36.26 9.27 1.01
C THR A 534 -34.74 9.01 1.03
N VAL A 535 -33.94 9.73 0.25
CA VAL A 535 -32.49 9.64 0.25
C VAL A 535 -31.87 11.01 0.51
N ALA A 536 -30.97 11.08 1.48
CA ALA A 536 -30.14 12.22 1.77
C ALA A 536 -28.66 11.91 1.47
N ASP A 537 -28.03 12.76 0.68
CA ASP A 537 -26.57 12.83 0.52
C ASP A 537 -26.04 13.66 1.69
N MET A 538 -25.41 13.00 2.66
CA MET A 538 -24.96 13.65 3.89
C MET A 538 -23.71 14.49 3.69
N ARG A 539 -22.88 14.22 2.67
CA ARG A 539 -21.67 14.96 2.30
C ARG A 539 -20.60 15.01 3.38
N PHE A 540 -20.98 15.41 4.61
CA PHE A 540 -20.08 15.61 5.75
C PHE A 540 -20.30 14.54 6.81
N VAL A 541 -19.22 13.87 7.17
CA VAL A 541 -19.18 12.96 8.33
C VAL A 541 -18.95 13.75 9.62
N LYS A 542 -18.22 14.87 9.50
CA LYS A 542 -17.97 15.81 10.58
C LYS A 542 -17.72 17.22 10.01
N PRO A 543 -18.45 18.26 10.50
CA PRO A 543 -19.63 18.13 11.35
C PRO A 543 -20.81 17.49 10.61
N LEU A 544 -21.70 16.81 11.31
CA LEU A 544 -22.96 16.28 10.76
C LEU A 544 -23.95 17.43 10.51
N ASP A 545 -24.83 17.26 9.51
CA ASP A 545 -26.00 18.13 9.36
C ASP A 545 -27.11 17.73 10.36
N GLU A 546 -26.95 18.24 11.58
CA GLU A 546 -27.87 17.98 12.70
C GLU A 546 -29.30 18.40 12.38
N ALA A 547 -29.48 19.52 11.66
CA ALA A 547 -30.79 20.02 11.28
C ALA A 547 -31.49 19.07 10.30
N LEU A 548 -30.75 18.57 9.30
CA LEU A 548 -31.27 17.59 8.35
C LEU A 548 -31.61 16.27 9.04
N ILE A 549 -30.76 15.78 9.95
CA ILE A 549 -31.03 14.55 10.72
C ILE A 549 -32.30 14.71 11.56
N LYS A 550 -32.48 15.83 12.26
CA LYS A 550 -33.70 16.12 13.03
C LYS A 550 -34.96 16.16 12.15
N GLN A 551 -34.87 16.80 10.98
CA GLN A 551 -35.97 16.82 10.00
C GLN A 551 -36.31 15.40 9.54
N LEU A 552 -35.30 14.61 9.12
CA LEU A 552 -35.54 13.24 8.66
C LEU A 552 -36.10 12.34 9.78
N ALA A 553 -35.61 12.51 11.00
CA ALA A 553 -36.14 11.79 12.17
C ALA A 553 -37.62 12.15 12.49
N ALA A 554 -38.01 13.40 12.27
CA ALA A 554 -39.42 13.83 12.47
C ALA A 554 -40.35 13.35 11.35
N ASP A 555 -39.83 13.20 10.12
CA ASP A 555 -40.63 12.91 8.93
C ASP A 555 -40.70 11.40 8.61
N HIS A 556 -39.90 10.54 9.26
CA HIS A 556 -39.75 9.13 8.94
C HIS A 556 -39.81 8.23 10.17
N ASP A 557 -40.17 6.95 9.98
CA ASP A 557 -40.27 5.98 11.04
C ASP A 557 -38.94 5.25 11.31
N VAL A 558 -38.11 5.14 10.28
CA VAL A 558 -36.78 4.47 10.31
C VAL A 558 -35.75 5.28 9.57
N LEU A 559 -34.57 5.44 10.18
CA LEU A 559 -33.39 5.91 9.50
C LEU A 559 -32.49 4.74 9.13
N VAL A 560 -31.92 4.80 7.93
CA VAL A 560 -30.90 3.85 7.46
C VAL A 560 -29.65 4.66 7.14
N THR A 561 -28.53 4.37 7.79
CA THR A 561 -27.25 4.99 7.42
C THR A 561 -26.45 4.02 6.57
N ILE A 562 -25.74 4.53 5.57
CA ILE A 562 -24.85 3.70 4.74
C ILE A 562 -23.52 4.42 4.50
N GLU A 563 -22.43 3.67 4.74
CA GLU A 563 -21.06 4.13 4.61
C GLU A 563 -20.11 3.01 4.17
N GLU A 564 -19.06 3.34 3.43
CA GLU A 564 -18.00 2.38 3.08
C GLU A 564 -16.83 2.48 4.07
N ASN A 565 -17.14 2.17 5.33
CA ASN A 565 -16.24 2.18 6.47
C ASN A 565 -16.72 1.17 7.50
N ALA A 566 -15.87 0.77 8.44
CA ALA A 566 -16.32 -0.05 9.58
C ALA A 566 -17.48 0.64 10.31
N ILE A 567 -18.53 -0.12 10.60
CA ILE A 567 -19.71 0.40 11.33
C ILE A 567 -19.30 0.99 12.68
N ALA A 568 -18.34 0.35 13.35
CA ALA A 568 -17.84 0.79 14.65
C ALA A 568 -17.13 2.15 14.54
N GLY A 569 -17.72 3.17 15.18
CA GLY A 569 -17.18 4.54 15.22
C GLY A 569 -17.30 5.32 13.92
N GLY A 570 -17.93 4.77 12.88
CA GLY A 570 -18.11 5.43 11.59
C GLY A 570 -19.16 6.53 11.57
N ALA A 571 -19.59 6.94 10.38
CA ALA A 571 -20.55 8.02 10.17
C ALA A 571 -21.93 7.69 10.76
N GLY A 572 -22.41 6.47 10.54
CA GLY A 572 -23.68 6.01 11.09
C GLY A 572 -23.69 5.95 12.62
N ALA A 573 -22.55 5.57 13.24
CA ALA A 573 -22.39 5.67 14.69
C ALA A 573 -22.55 7.12 15.17
N GLY A 574 -22.01 8.09 14.43
CA GLY A 574 -22.18 9.51 14.72
C GLY A 574 -23.63 9.98 14.67
N VAL A 575 -24.40 9.50 13.70
CA VAL A 575 -25.85 9.78 13.62
C VAL A 575 -26.57 9.25 14.86
N ILE A 576 -26.27 8.00 15.27
CA ILE A 576 -26.88 7.39 16.46
C ILE A 576 -26.51 8.16 17.73
N GLU A 577 -25.24 8.53 17.91
CA GLU A 577 -24.76 9.35 19.03
C GLU A 577 -25.51 10.68 19.12
N PHE A 578 -25.67 11.37 17.98
CA PHE A 578 -26.41 12.62 17.90
C PHE A 578 -27.89 12.44 18.28
N LEU A 579 -28.58 11.42 17.73
CA LEU A 579 -29.98 11.14 18.06
C LEU A 579 -30.17 10.87 19.56
N MET A 580 -29.24 10.16 20.19
CA MET A 580 -29.27 9.90 21.62
C MET A 580 -29.08 11.17 22.46
N GLN A 581 -28.15 12.05 22.07
CA GLN A 581 -27.94 13.34 22.74
C GLN A 581 -29.18 14.22 22.68
N GLU A 582 -29.87 14.25 21.54
CA GLU A 582 -31.10 15.00 21.33
C GLU A 582 -32.35 14.29 21.89
N LYS A 583 -32.21 13.09 22.47
CA LYS A 583 -33.32 12.25 22.97
C LYS A 583 -34.35 11.88 21.91
N LEU A 584 -33.92 11.79 20.65
CA LEU A 584 -34.73 11.35 19.52
C LEU A 584 -34.65 9.81 19.41
N LEU A 585 -35.51 9.12 20.14
CA LEU A 585 -35.56 7.67 20.18
C LEU A 585 -36.32 7.12 18.96
N MET A 586 -35.62 6.55 18.01
CA MET A 586 -36.19 5.96 16.82
C MET A 586 -35.32 4.77 16.32
N PRO A 587 -35.91 3.85 15.54
CA PRO A 587 -35.17 2.77 14.89
C PRO A 587 -34.13 3.31 13.90
N VAL A 588 -32.89 2.81 14.00
CA VAL A 588 -31.80 3.11 13.06
C VAL A 588 -31.16 1.81 12.60
N LEU A 589 -31.14 1.58 11.29
CA LEU A 589 -30.36 0.52 10.66
C LEU A 589 -29.04 1.09 10.17
N ASN A 590 -27.92 0.65 10.74
CA ASN A 590 -26.59 1.11 10.35
C ASN A 590 -25.93 0.09 9.41
N LEU A 591 -25.70 0.46 8.16
CA LEU A 591 -25.06 -0.35 7.11
C LEU A 591 -23.64 0.14 6.82
N GLY A 592 -22.71 -0.79 6.75
CA GLY A 592 -21.30 -0.53 6.49
C GLY A 592 -20.47 -1.81 6.59
N LEU A 593 -19.15 -1.67 6.67
CA LEU A 593 -18.26 -2.82 6.76
C LEU A 593 -18.37 -3.49 8.14
N PRO A 594 -18.54 -4.82 8.20
CA PRO A 594 -18.68 -5.55 9.45
C PRO A 594 -17.35 -5.61 10.23
N ASP A 595 -17.43 -6.05 11.50
CA ASP A 595 -16.27 -6.26 12.39
C ASP A 595 -15.46 -7.49 11.96
N LYS A 596 -14.89 -7.44 10.75
CA LYS A 596 -13.94 -8.43 10.19
C LYS A 596 -13.02 -7.79 9.15
N PHE A 597 -11.82 -8.32 9.00
CA PHE A 597 -10.96 -7.95 7.89
C PHE A 597 -11.48 -8.57 6.58
N ILE A 598 -11.69 -7.72 5.56
CA ILE A 598 -12.26 -8.13 4.28
C ILE A 598 -11.14 -8.61 3.35
N ALA A 599 -11.24 -9.85 2.89
CA ALA A 599 -10.29 -10.47 1.97
C ALA A 599 -10.29 -9.80 0.58
N GLN A 600 -9.41 -10.28 -0.30
CA GLN A 600 -9.31 -9.79 -1.68
C GLN A 600 -10.49 -10.27 -2.55
N GLY A 601 -10.82 -9.47 -3.54
CA GLY A 601 -11.85 -9.71 -4.55
C GLY A 601 -11.99 -8.47 -5.44
N THR A 602 -12.91 -8.45 -6.37
CA THR A 602 -13.32 -7.21 -7.02
C THR A 602 -14.21 -6.40 -6.06
N GLN A 603 -14.23 -5.07 -6.19
CA GLN A 603 -15.10 -4.23 -5.35
C GLN A 603 -16.57 -4.69 -5.44
N GLY A 604 -17.07 -4.99 -6.65
CA GLY A 604 -18.44 -5.45 -6.84
C GLY A 604 -18.76 -6.78 -6.13
N GLU A 605 -17.87 -7.78 -6.23
CA GLU A 605 -18.02 -9.05 -5.50
C GLU A 605 -18.03 -8.84 -3.99
N LEU A 606 -17.19 -7.93 -3.49
CA LEU A 606 -17.13 -7.64 -2.06
C LEU A 606 -18.38 -6.86 -1.58
N HIS A 607 -18.88 -5.90 -2.34
CA HIS A 607 -20.11 -5.19 -2.02
C HIS A 607 -21.31 -6.15 -2.01
N GLU A 608 -21.41 -7.05 -3.00
CA GLU A 608 -22.47 -8.08 -3.04
C GLU A 608 -22.38 -9.02 -1.84
N GLU A 609 -21.19 -9.54 -1.52
CA GLU A 609 -20.98 -10.44 -0.36
C GLU A 609 -21.37 -9.79 0.98
N LEU A 610 -21.10 -8.50 1.10
CA LEU A 610 -21.39 -7.74 2.33
C LEU A 610 -22.82 -7.18 2.37
N GLY A 611 -23.60 -7.37 1.30
CA GLY A 611 -24.96 -6.83 1.19
C GLY A 611 -25.00 -5.30 1.13
N LEU A 612 -23.98 -4.68 0.53
CA LEU A 612 -23.84 -3.24 0.35
C LEU A 612 -24.12 -2.77 -1.09
N ASP A 613 -24.45 -3.70 -1.99
CA ASP A 613 -25.06 -3.38 -3.28
C ASP A 613 -26.56 -3.04 -3.10
N ALA A 614 -27.20 -2.50 -4.14
CA ALA A 614 -28.59 -2.06 -4.04
C ALA A 614 -29.55 -3.16 -3.56
N LYS A 615 -29.37 -4.41 -4.02
CA LYS A 615 -30.21 -5.55 -3.61
C LYS A 615 -29.97 -5.95 -2.16
N GLY A 616 -28.72 -5.94 -1.73
CA GLY A 616 -28.34 -6.24 -0.36
C GLY A 616 -28.88 -5.21 0.64
N ILE A 617 -28.82 -3.93 0.27
CA ILE A 617 -29.38 -2.82 1.05
C ILE A 617 -30.90 -2.98 1.16
N GLU A 618 -31.59 -3.20 0.03
CA GLU A 618 -33.06 -3.45 0.00
C GLU A 618 -33.44 -4.61 0.91
N LYS A 619 -32.73 -5.73 0.80
CA LYS A 619 -32.95 -6.91 1.64
C LYS A 619 -32.75 -6.59 3.13
N SER A 620 -31.66 -5.90 3.47
CA SER A 620 -31.35 -5.54 4.86
C SER A 620 -32.41 -4.63 5.47
N ILE A 621 -32.95 -3.68 4.70
CA ILE A 621 -34.06 -2.81 5.12
C ILE A 621 -35.34 -3.65 5.32
N SER A 622 -35.67 -4.50 4.35
CA SER A 622 -36.87 -5.37 4.43
C SER A 622 -36.82 -6.31 5.62
N ASP A 623 -35.67 -6.95 5.85
CA ASP A 623 -35.46 -7.84 7.00
C ASP A 623 -35.53 -7.08 8.35
N TYR A 624 -35.11 -5.82 8.38
CA TYR A 624 -35.19 -4.97 9.57
C TYR A 624 -36.61 -4.52 9.88
N LEU A 625 -37.37 -4.16 8.86
CA LEU A 625 -38.78 -3.74 8.99
C LEU A 625 -39.73 -4.91 9.37
N ALA A 626 -39.33 -6.15 9.09
CA ALA A 626 -40.11 -7.34 9.41
C ALA A 626 -39.96 -7.81 10.88
N LYS A 627 -38.99 -7.26 11.60
CA LYS A 627 -38.74 -7.55 13.04
C LYS A 627 -39.55 -6.63 13.94
#